data_8a785935ce92a7ac1562d67931d84320
#
_entry.id   8a785935ce92a7ac1562d67931d84320
#
_cell.length_a   1.000
_cell.length_b   1.000
_cell.length_c   1.000
_cell.angle_alpha   90.00
_cell.angle_beta   90.00
_cell.angle_gamma   90.00
#
_symmetry.space_group_name_H-M   'P 1'
#
loop_
_entity.id
_entity.type
_entity.pdbx_description
1 polymer ?
#
loop_
_entity_poly.entity_id
_entity_poly.type
_entity_poly.pdbx_seq_one_letter_code
_entity_poly.pdbx_strand_id
1 'polypeptide(L)'
;QDPAPAQVQAEPAAPAVGTVILRADYTGPALPENYTMDQISLGELQTVTPLLGHLRSDYGYRDHPVDGEYKFHNGVDIGGQEGDTIGAFADGTVDYIGKNDTHGLYLQLDHGNGIKSFYAHCSKLCVSKGQLVAAGEKVAEVGSTGVATGPHLHLELKWNGLHLDPAYYVEFLSA
;
A
#
# COMPACT_ATOMS: atom_id res chain seq x y z
N GLN A 1 -10.93 -52.23 -7.61
CA GLN A 1 -11.63 -50.94 -7.57
C GLN A 1 -10.77 -49.95 -6.84
N ASP A 2 -10.23 -48.96 -7.58
CA ASP A 2 -9.36 -47.95 -6.99
C ASP A 2 -10.16 -47.09 -6.02
N PRO A 3 -9.67 -46.84 -4.81
CA PRO A 3 -10.30 -45.89 -3.93
C PRO A 3 -10.28 -44.51 -4.60
N ALA A 4 -11.36 -43.79 -4.46
CA ALA A 4 -11.39 -42.39 -4.94
C ALA A 4 -10.18 -41.67 -4.34
N PRO A 5 -9.46 -40.85 -5.13
CA PRO A 5 -8.35 -40.11 -4.57
C PRO A 5 -8.83 -39.31 -3.36
N ALA A 6 -8.09 -39.41 -2.27
CA ALA A 6 -8.38 -38.60 -1.10
C ALA A 6 -8.54 -37.16 -1.55
N GLN A 7 -9.70 -36.59 -1.32
CA GLN A 7 -9.89 -35.17 -1.60
C GLN A 7 -8.89 -34.41 -0.75
N VAL A 8 -7.91 -33.84 -1.45
CA VAL A 8 -7.08 -32.84 -0.82
C VAL A 8 -8.06 -31.74 -0.41
N GLN A 9 -8.25 -31.58 0.88
CA GLN A 9 -9.03 -30.45 1.34
C GLN A 9 -8.31 -29.19 0.85
N ALA A 10 -8.90 -28.56 -0.14
CA ALA A 10 -8.42 -27.24 -0.54
C ALA A 10 -8.39 -26.36 0.70
N GLU A 11 -7.31 -25.63 0.89
CA GLU A 11 -7.29 -24.59 1.90
C GLU A 11 -8.54 -23.71 1.70
N PRO A 12 -9.19 -23.28 2.80
CA PRO A 12 -10.35 -22.42 2.62
C PRO A 12 -9.96 -21.21 1.78
N ALA A 13 -10.74 -20.96 0.75
CA ALA A 13 -10.55 -19.79 -0.09
C ALA A 13 -10.52 -18.53 0.79
N ALA A 14 -9.71 -17.56 0.42
CA ALA A 14 -9.71 -16.28 1.11
C ALA A 14 -11.11 -15.66 1.04
N PRO A 15 -11.53 -14.88 2.04
CA PRO A 15 -12.78 -14.14 1.96
C PRO A 15 -12.83 -13.29 0.71
N ALA A 16 -14.02 -13.06 0.19
CA ALA A 16 -14.20 -12.22 -0.99
C ALA A 16 -13.62 -10.83 -0.76
N VAL A 17 -13.12 -10.22 -1.83
CA VAL A 17 -12.62 -8.85 -1.79
C VAL A 17 -13.66 -7.92 -1.18
N GLY A 18 -13.23 -7.10 -0.22
CA GLY A 18 -14.10 -6.16 0.48
C GLY A 18 -14.71 -6.68 1.77
N THR A 19 -14.56 -7.98 2.06
CA THR A 19 -15.03 -8.54 3.34
C THR A 19 -14.19 -7.98 4.49
N VAL A 20 -14.84 -7.53 5.56
CA VAL A 20 -14.12 -7.09 6.77
C VAL A 20 -13.54 -8.31 7.48
N ILE A 21 -12.21 -8.38 7.55
CA ILE A 21 -11.49 -9.45 8.26
C ILE A 21 -11.34 -9.11 9.73
N LEU A 22 -10.97 -7.87 10.02
CA LEU A 22 -10.77 -7.36 11.37
C LEU A 22 -11.44 -6.00 11.48
N ARG A 23 -12.42 -5.90 12.37
CA ARG A 23 -13.04 -4.62 12.68
C ARG A 23 -12.21 -3.92 13.75
N ALA A 24 -11.66 -2.77 13.41
CA ALA A 24 -10.81 -2.03 14.32
C ALA A 24 -11.62 -1.49 15.51
N ASP A 25 -11.02 -1.55 16.70
CA ASP A 25 -11.54 -0.89 17.89
C ASP A 25 -11.00 0.56 17.91
N TYR A 26 -11.59 1.38 17.06
CA TYR A 26 -11.14 2.74 16.86
C TYR A 26 -11.94 3.71 17.73
N THR A 27 -11.24 4.48 18.57
CA THR A 27 -11.83 5.43 19.52
C THR A 27 -11.43 6.88 19.28
N GLY A 28 -10.71 7.15 18.20
CA GLY A 28 -10.24 8.49 17.87
C GLY A 28 -11.30 9.40 17.25
N PRO A 29 -10.90 10.55 16.69
CA PRO A 29 -11.82 11.46 15.99
C PRO A 29 -12.52 10.76 14.82
N ALA A 30 -13.66 11.31 14.40
CA ALA A 30 -14.39 10.78 13.23
C ALA A 30 -13.46 10.69 12.02
N LEU A 31 -13.51 9.54 11.33
CA LEU A 31 -12.67 9.33 10.15
C LEU A 31 -13.15 10.21 9.00
N PRO A 32 -12.23 10.72 8.17
CA PRO A 32 -12.61 11.40 6.94
C PRO A 32 -13.38 10.45 6.03
N GLU A 33 -14.15 11.01 5.09
CA GLU A 33 -14.84 10.22 4.08
C GLU A 33 -13.84 9.39 3.27
N ASN A 34 -14.18 8.14 2.96
CA ASN A 34 -13.37 7.21 2.18
C ASN A 34 -12.10 6.71 2.90
N TYR A 35 -12.14 6.63 4.23
CA TYR A 35 -11.07 6.03 5.03
C TYR A 35 -11.64 5.02 6.01
N THR A 36 -10.93 3.92 6.21
CA THR A 36 -11.30 2.91 7.21
C THR A 36 -10.09 2.50 8.03
N MET A 37 -10.32 2.12 9.27
CA MET A 37 -9.31 1.49 10.14
C MET A 37 -9.46 -0.04 10.15
N ASP A 38 -10.51 -0.56 9.51
CA ASP A 38 -10.75 -2.01 9.46
C ASP A 38 -9.80 -2.66 8.45
N GLN A 39 -9.45 -3.92 8.72
CA GLN A 39 -8.74 -4.73 7.73
C GLN A 39 -9.77 -5.35 6.77
N ILE A 40 -9.61 -5.07 5.49
CA ILE A 40 -10.49 -5.53 4.40
C ILE A 40 -9.77 -6.63 3.63
N SER A 41 -10.50 -7.68 3.26
CA SER A 41 -9.95 -8.74 2.43
C SER A 41 -9.62 -8.24 1.02
N LEU A 42 -8.45 -8.61 0.53
CA LEU A 42 -8.04 -8.41 -0.86
C LEU A 42 -8.28 -9.66 -1.71
N GLY A 43 -9.04 -10.64 -1.18
CA GLY A 43 -9.35 -11.89 -1.88
C GLY A 43 -8.13 -12.78 -2.04
N GLU A 44 -7.98 -13.34 -3.22
CA GLU A 44 -6.88 -14.24 -3.56
C GLU A 44 -5.63 -13.51 -4.07
N LEU A 45 -5.60 -12.19 -4.01
CA LEU A 45 -4.48 -11.39 -4.51
C LEU A 45 -3.20 -11.73 -3.73
N GLN A 46 -2.16 -12.17 -4.46
CA GLN A 46 -0.84 -12.43 -3.88
C GLN A 46 -0.11 -11.11 -3.76
N THR A 47 0.27 -10.74 -2.55
CA THR A 47 0.91 -9.44 -2.27
C THR A 47 2.32 -9.62 -1.74
N VAL A 48 3.15 -8.62 -1.99
CA VAL A 48 4.50 -8.53 -1.44
C VAL A 48 4.70 -7.15 -0.85
N THR A 49 5.67 -7.02 0.06
CA THR A 49 6.03 -5.73 0.62
C THR A 49 6.86 -4.94 -0.40
N PRO A 50 6.40 -3.75 -0.83
CA PRO A 50 7.10 -2.96 -1.85
C PRO A 50 8.50 -2.51 -1.45
N LEU A 51 8.68 -2.17 -0.18
CA LEU A 51 9.95 -1.75 0.38
C LEU A 51 9.99 -2.22 1.83
N LEU A 52 10.95 -3.07 2.15
CA LEU A 52 11.14 -3.50 3.54
C LEU A 52 12.02 -2.47 4.24
N GLY A 53 11.43 -1.70 5.11
CA GLY A 53 12.11 -0.64 5.85
C GLY A 53 11.43 -0.37 7.18
N HIS A 54 11.98 0.59 7.92
CA HIS A 54 11.37 1.01 9.18
C HIS A 54 10.18 1.91 8.94
N LEU A 55 9.09 1.66 9.66
CA LEU A 55 7.93 2.53 9.61
C LEU A 55 8.29 3.88 10.24
N ARG A 56 8.21 4.96 9.45
CA ARG A 56 8.48 6.32 9.90
C ARG A 56 7.24 7.08 10.31
N SER A 57 6.11 6.78 9.66
CA SER A 57 4.86 7.47 9.93
C SER A 57 3.68 6.55 9.65
N ASP A 58 2.80 6.43 10.65
CA ASP A 58 1.64 5.56 10.60
C ASP A 58 0.51 6.16 9.76
N TYR A 59 -0.35 5.30 9.25
CA TYR A 59 -1.65 5.66 8.70
C TYR A 59 -2.57 6.16 9.82
N GLY A 60 -3.37 7.17 9.49
CA GLY A 60 -4.39 7.67 10.41
C GLY A 60 -4.06 9.05 10.97
N TYR A 61 -4.81 9.45 11.98
CA TYR A 61 -4.60 10.75 12.62
C TYR A 61 -3.28 10.79 13.36
N ARG A 62 -2.55 11.87 13.13
CA ARG A 62 -1.31 12.18 13.82
C ARG A 62 -1.47 13.50 14.55
N ASP A 63 -0.93 13.55 15.76
CA ASP A 63 -0.72 14.81 16.43
C ASP A 63 0.43 15.51 15.70
N HIS A 64 0.16 16.68 15.12
CA HIS A 64 1.20 17.45 14.43
C HIS A 64 1.82 18.41 15.44
N PRO A 65 3.06 18.14 15.90
CA PRO A 65 3.64 18.91 17.00
C PRO A 65 3.89 20.38 16.66
N VAL A 66 3.93 20.73 15.39
CA VAL A 66 4.15 22.12 14.96
C VAL A 66 2.88 22.93 14.99
N ASP A 67 1.76 22.35 14.52
CA ASP A 67 0.49 23.06 14.37
C ASP A 67 -0.50 22.78 15.49
N GLY A 68 -0.28 21.74 16.28
CA GLY A 68 -1.24 21.28 17.27
C GLY A 68 -2.52 20.72 16.67
N GLU A 69 -2.55 20.50 15.36
CA GLU A 69 -3.71 19.99 14.65
C GLU A 69 -3.56 18.51 14.34
N TYR A 70 -4.67 17.78 14.43
CA TYR A 70 -4.72 16.40 13.93
C TYR A 70 -4.80 16.42 12.42
N LYS A 71 -3.84 15.79 11.76
CA LYS A 71 -3.88 15.57 10.31
C LYS A 71 -3.97 14.07 10.05
N PHE A 72 -4.86 13.70 9.14
CA PHE A 72 -5.01 12.30 8.73
C PHE A 72 -3.95 11.96 7.69
N HIS A 73 -3.11 10.97 8.00
CA HIS A 73 -2.12 10.45 7.07
C HIS A 73 -2.75 9.32 6.27
N ASN A 74 -2.84 9.48 4.97
CA ASN A 74 -3.60 8.59 4.07
C ASN A 74 -2.83 7.35 3.62
N GLY A 75 -1.65 7.13 4.14
CA GLY A 75 -0.81 5.98 3.86
C GLY A 75 0.20 5.79 4.97
N VAL A 76 1.26 5.04 4.66
CA VAL A 76 2.40 4.88 5.56
C VAL A 76 3.67 5.40 4.90
N ASP A 77 4.58 5.94 5.70
CA ASP A 77 5.90 6.35 5.24
C ASP A 77 6.92 5.33 5.73
N ILE A 78 7.66 4.77 4.78
CA ILE A 78 8.63 3.70 5.03
C ILE A 78 10.02 4.23 4.70
N GLY A 79 10.94 4.21 5.67
CA GLY A 79 12.31 4.69 5.49
C GLY A 79 13.11 3.80 4.57
N GLY A 80 13.96 4.42 3.75
CA GLY A 80 14.89 3.75 2.86
C GLY A 80 16.02 4.68 2.49
N GLN A 81 16.95 4.18 1.69
CA GLN A 81 18.03 4.98 1.12
C GLN A 81 17.62 5.41 -0.29
N GLU A 82 18.08 6.59 -0.71
CA GLU A 82 17.83 7.05 -2.07
C GLU A 82 18.38 6.02 -3.07
N GLY A 83 17.53 5.65 -4.03
CA GLY A 83 17.88 4.64 -5.03
C GLY A 83 17.47 3.22 -4.68
N ASP A 84 17.01 2.95 -3.45
CA ASP A 84 16.53 1.63 -3.09
C ASP A 84 15.36 1.21 -4.00
N THR A 85 15.31 -0.06 -4.34
CA THR A 85 14.26 -0.61 -5.21
C THR A 85 12.91 -0.61 -4.52
N ILE A 86 11.90 -0.09 -5.21
CA ILE A 86 10.49 -0.22 -4.84
C ILE A 86 9.87 -1.25 -5.78
N GLY A 87 9.34 -2.34 -5.21
CA GLY A 87 8.66 -3.39 -5.95
C GLY A 87 7.15 -3.18 -6.00
N ALA A 88 6.50 -3.74 -7.01
CA ALA A 88 5.05 -3.71 -7.10
C ALA A 88 4.42 -4.51 -5.95
N PHE A 89 3.40 -3.95 -5.32
CA PHE A 89 2.68 -4.58 -4.22
C PHE A 89 2.06 -5.93 -4.62
N ALA A 90 1.61 -6.03 -5.86
CA ALA A 90 0.99 -7.23 -6.43
C ALA A 90 1.04 -7.11 -7.95
N ASP A 91 0.66 -8.19 -8.65
CA ASP A 91 0.45 -8.15 -10.10
C ASP A 91 -0.54 -7.05 -10.44
N GLY A 92 -0.33 -6.37 -11.54
CA GLY A 92 -1.24 -5.31 -11.97
C GLY A 92 -0.79 -4.60 -13.22
N THR A 93 -1.44 -3.47 -13.46
CA THR A 93 -1.17 -2.58 -14.59
C THR A 93 -0.86 -1.19 -14.04
N VAL A 94 0.08 -0.50 -14.64
CA VAL A 94 0.39 0.88 -14.27
C VAL A 94 -0.79 1.77 -14.68
N ASP A 95 -1.54 2.24 -13.69
CA ASP A 95 -2.74 3.07 -13.88
C ASP A 95 -2.37 4.47 -14.34
N TYR A 96 -1.44 5.09 -13.63
CA TYR A 96 -0.85 6.36 -14.04
C TYR A 96 0.51 6.58 -13.38
N ILE A 97 1.27 7.50 -13.98
CA ILE A 97 2.51 8.05 -13.42
C ILE A 97 2.43 9.56 -13.50
N GLY A 98 3.16 10.26 -12.64
CA GLY A 98 3.17 11.71 -12.67
C GLY A 98 4.19 12.32 -11.74
N LYS A 99 4.15 13.66 -11.69
CA LYS A 99 5.00 14.46 -10.82
C LYS A 99 4.21 15.69 -10.37
N ASN A 100 4.24 15.98 -9.09
CA ASN A 100 3.72 17.24 -8.56
C ASN A 100 4.57 17.70 -7.37
N ASP A 101 4.26 18.91 -6.87
CA ASP A 101 5.06 19.53 -5.82
C ASP A 101 4.89 18.84 -4.45
N THR A 102 3.76 18.17 -4.23
CA THR A 102 3.47 17.49 -2.96
C THR A 102 4.07 16.11 -2.91
N HIS A 103 3.79 15.28 -3.93
CA HIS A 103 4.16 13.86 -3.94
C HIS A 103 5.49 13.60 -4.65
N GLY A 104 6.06 14.60 -5.33
CA GLY A 104 7.23 14.40 -6.18
C GLY A 104 6.88 13.45 -7.33
N LEU A 105 7.78 12.55 -7.67
CA LEU A 105 7.50 11.50 -8.65
C LEU A 105 6.63 10.42 -8.01
N TYR A 106 5.53 10.07 -8.67
CA TYR A 106 4.57 9.09 -8.14
C TYR A 106 4.02 8.19 -9.23
N LEU A 107 3.51 7.03 -8.82
CA LEU A 107 2.78 6.11 -9.68
C LEU A 107 1.68 5.41 -8.91
N GLN A 108 0.68 4.95 -9.64
CA GLN A 108 -0.38 4.10 -9.09
C GLN A 108 -0.50 2.84 -9.92
N LEU A 109 -0.64 1.70 -9.24
CA LEU A 109 -0.90 0.40 -9.87
C LEU A 109 -2.36 0.03 -9.65
N ASP A 110 -2.96 -0.58 -10.66
CA ASP A 110 -4.30 -1.16 -10.60
C ASP A 110 -4.13 -2.69 -10.57
N HIS A 111 -4.57 -3.30 -9.47
CA HIS A 111 -4.45 -4.76 -9.25
C HIS A 111 -5.72 -5.53 -9.61
N GLY A 112 -6.73 -4.83 -10.13
CA GLY A 112 -8.04 -5.43 -10.38
C GLY A 112 -8.92 -5.46 -9.13
N ASN A 113 -10.21 -5.74 -9.33
CA ASN A 113 -11.21 -5.80 -8.27
C ASN A 113 -11.30 -4.54 -7.41
N GLY A 114 -10.91 -3.40 -7.97
CA GLY A 114 -10.93 -2.11 -7.28
C GLY A 114 -9.72 -1.85 -6.38
N ILE A 115 -8.76 -2.76 -6.34
CA ILE A 115 -7.58 -2.66 -5.49
C ILE A 115 -6.50 -1.85 -6.20
N LYS A 116 -5.97 -0.81 -5.55
CA LYS A 116 -4.91 0.03 -6.09
C LYS A 116 -3.84 0.30 -5.05
N SER A 117 -2.61 0.45 -5.51
CA SER A 117 -1.48 0.87 -4.67
C SER A 117 -0.83 2.12 -5.26
N PHE A 118 -0.45 3.05 -4.40
CA PHE A 118 0.09 4.35 -4.78
C PHE A 118 1.45 4.56 -4.10
N TYR A 119 2.43 5.03 -4.87
CA TYR A 119 3.83 5.17 -4.46
C TYR A 119 4.30 6.59 -4.76
N ALA A 120 4.81 7.28 -3.75
CA ALA A 120 5.23 8.69 -3.92
C ALA A 120 6.64 8.95 -3.39
N HIS A 121 7.14 10.15 -3.67
CA HIS A 121 8.47 10.66 -3.33
C HIS A 121 9.62 9.90 -3.98
N CYS A 122 9.33 9.25 -5.11
CA CYS A 122 10.33 8.46 -5.83
C CYS A 122 11.40 9.36 -6.46
N SER A 123 12.63 8.82 -6.54
CA SER A 123 13.71 9.48 -7.29
C SER A 123 13.66 9.13 -8.77
N LYS A 124 13.10 7.97 -9.10
CA LYS A 124 13.00 7.47 -10.46
C LYS A 124 11.78 6.56 -10.61
N LEU A 125 11.09 6.68 -11.75
CA LEU A 125 10.03 5.76 -12.15
C LEU A 125 10.58 4.85 -13.23
N CYS A 126 10.39 3.54 -13.08
CA CYS A 126 11.00 2.51 -13.94
C CYS A 126 9.98 1.89 -14.88
N VAL A 127 8.74 2.36 -14.90
CA VAL A 127 7.65 1.81 -15.67
C VAL A 127 6.89 2.92 -16.38
N SER A 128 6.09 2.54 -17.38
CA SER A 128 5.25 3.46 -18.15
C SER A 128 3.77 3.16 -17.90
N LYS A 129 2.92 4.17 -18.09
CA LYS A 129 1.47 4.02 -18.00
C LYS A 129 0.99 2.88 -18.93
N GLY A 130 0.15 2.01 -18.39
CA GLY A 130 -0.41 0.86 -19.13
C GLY A 130 0.46 -0.38 -19.13
N GLN A 131 1.68 -0.32 -18.58
CA GLN A 131 2.57 -1.47 -18.51
C GLN A 131 2.05 -2.49 -17.52
N LEU A 132 2.11 -3.78 -17.89
CA LEU A 132 1.85 -4.88 -16.96
C LEU A 132 3.07 -5.09 -16.08
N VAL A 133 2.83 -5.29 -14.77
CA VAL A 133 3.88 -5.56 -13.81
C VAL A 133 3.51 -6.79 -12.98
N ALA A 134 4.51 -7.54 -12.56
CA ALA A 134 4.35 -8.67 -11.65
C ALA A 134 4.62 -8.22 -10.21
N ALA A 135 4.04 -8.94 -9.24
CA ALA A 135 4.31 -8.71 -7.83
C ALA A 135 5.82 -8.71 -7.56
N GLY A 136 6.32 -7.70 -6.88
CA GLY A 136 7.74 -7.56 -6.57
C GLY A 136 8.60 -7.00 -7.69
N GLU A 137 8.07 -6.85 -8.90
CA GLU A 137 8.82 -6.25 -10.00
C GLU A 137 9.19 -4.80 -9.67
N LYS A 138 10.43 -4.41 -9.98
CA LYS A 138 10.89 -3.04 -9.74
C LYS A 138 10.06 -2.05 -10.56
N VAL A 139 9.41 -1.13 -9.87
CA VAL A 139 8.59 -0.08 -10.51
C VAL A 139 9.15 1.32 -10.30
N ALA A 140 9.97 1.51 -9.26
CA ALA A 140 10.52 2.82 -8.93
C ALA A 140 11.73 2.68 -8.01
N GLU A 141 12.34 3.82 -7.69
CA GLU A 141 13.42 3.91 -6.70
C GLU A 141 13.06 4.96 -5.65
N VAL A 142 13.45 4.67 -4.40
CA VAL A 142 13.23 5.57 -3.27
C VAL A 142 13.91 6.91 -3.51
N GLY A 143 13.25 7.99 -3.18
CA GLY A 143 13.79 9.32 -3.21
C GLY A 143 13.22 10.19 -2.11
N SER A 144 13.40 11.48 -2.26
CA SER A 144 12.85 12.50 -1.36
C SER A 144 12.26 13.66 -2.15
N THR A 145 11.73 13.35 -3.34
CA THR A 145 11.10 14.36 -4.21
C THR A 145 9.76 14.81 -3.64
N GLY A 146 9.32 16.01 -3.98
CA GLY A 146 8.13 16.61 -3.39
C GLY A 146 8.37 17.09 -1.97
N VAL A 147 7.32 17.13 -1.16
CA VAL A 147 7.41 17.53 0.25
C VAL A 147 7.85 16.33 1.08
N ALA A 148 9.14 16.22 1.30
CA ALA A 148 9.73 15.11 2.06
C ALA A 148 10.89 15.61 2.90
N THR A 149 11.05 15.03 4.10
CA THR A 149 12.12 15.38 5.06
C THR A 149 13.30 14.40 5.00
N GLY A 150 13.37 13.59 3.98
CA GLY A 150 14.43 12.62 3.75
C GLY A 150 13.92 11.47 2.93
N PRO A 151 14.80 10.55 2.50
CA PRO A 151 14.40 9.45 1.63
C PRO A 151 13.41 8.49 2.30
N HIS A 152 12.27 8.30 1.69
CA HIS A 152 11.26 7.34 2.15
C HIS A 152 10.29 7.03 1.01
N LEU A 153 9.54 5.94 1.17
CA LEU A 153 8.40 5.63 0.32
C LEU A 153 7.12 6.01 1.06
N HIS A 154 6.28 6.81 0.42
CA HIS A 154 4.90 7.01 0.85
C HIS A 154 4.02 6.02 0.08
N LEU A 155 3.40 5.10 0.80
CA LEU A 155 2.59 4.03 0.24
C LEU A 155 1.14 4.17 0.67
N GLU A 156 0.23 4.17 -0.31
CA GLU A 156 -1.22 4.12 -0.05
C GLU A 156 -1.82 2.87 -0.66
N LEU A 157 -2.79 2.28 0.02
CA LEU A 157 -3.60 1.17 -0.51
C LEU A 157 -5.05 1.58 -0.49
N LYS A 158 -5.77 1.24 -1.57
CA LYS A 158 -7.19 1.59 -1.75
C LYS A 158 -7.98 0.41 -2.28
N TRP A 159 -9.23 0.34 -1.88
CA TRP A 159 -10.23 -0.56 -2.47
C TRP A 159 -11.48 0.25 -2.80
N ASN A 160 -11.82 0.33 -4.10
CA ASN A 160 -12.95 1.12 -4.61
C ASN A 160 -12.95 2.56 -4.08
N GLY A 161 -11.77 3.19 -4.02
CA GLY A 161 -11.60 4.54 -3.50
C GLY A 161 -11.53 4.65 -1.99
N LEU A 162 -11.79 3.56 -1.26
CA LEU A 162 -11.66 3.53 0.19
C LEU A 162 -10.20 3.31 0.57
N HIS A 163 -9.62 4.25 1.32
CA HIS A 163 -8.25 4.11 1.81
C HIS A 163 -8.19 3.08 2.92
N LEU A 164 -7.20 2.20 2.83
CA LEU A 164 -6.93 1.13 3.78
C LEU A 164 -5.63 1.43 4.52
N ASP A 165 -5.51 0.93 5.76
CA ASP A 165 -4.25 1.00 6.48
C ASP A 165 -3.25 0.02 5.88
N PRO A 166 -2.18 0.48 5.23
CA PRO A 166 -1.21 -0.44 4.62
C PRO A 166 -0.52 -1.37 5.61
N ALA A 167 -0.48 -1.03 6.90
CA ALA A 167 0.18 -1.84 7.91
C ALA A 167 -0.42 -3.24 8.07
N TYR A 168 -1.68 -3.43 7.67
CA TYR A 168 -2.29 -4.77 7.68
C TYR A 168 -1.77 -5.67 6.54
N TYR A 169 -1.13 -5.10 5.51
CA TYR A 169 -0.86 -5.80 4.25
C TYR A 169 0.63 -5.88 3.91
N VAL A 170 1.48 -5.12 4.57
CA VAL A 170 2.92 -5.09 4.33
C VAL A 170 3.68 -5.28 5.63
N GLU A 171 4.96 -5.65 5.50
CA GLU A 171 5.85 -5.86 6.64
C GLU A 171 6.80 -4.69 6.82
N PHE A 172 7.23 -4.49 8.05
CA PHE A 172 8.22 -3.46 8.39
C PHE A 172 9.39 -4.10 9.15
N LEU A 173 10.55 -3.46 9.07
CA LEU A 173 11.68 -3.84 9.91
C LEU A 173 11.40 -3.44 11.35
N SER A 174 11.77 -4.30 12.28
CA SER A 174 11.66 -4.02 13.71
C SER A 174 12.61 -2.92 14.12
N ALA A 175 12.17 -2.11 15.06
CA ALA A 175 13.02 -1.07 15.63
C ALA A 175 14.18 -1.70 16.44
#